data_6e600ecd6fedd2b024be3c4b12ebacde
#
_entry.id   6e600ecd6fedd2b024be3c4b12ebacde
#
_cell.length_a   1.000
_cell.length_b   1.000
_cell.length_c   1.000
_cell.angle_alpha   90.00
_cell.angle_beta   90.00
_cell.angle_gamma   90.00
#
_symmetry.space_group_name_H-M   'P 1'
#
loop_
_entity.id
_entity.type
_entity.pdbx_description
1 polymer ?
#
loop_
_entity_poly.entity_id
_entity_poly.type
_entity_poly.pdbx_seq_one_letter_code
_entity_poly.pdbx_strand_id
1 'polypeptide(L)'
;MSQEYEIIGYPKLRHVRIFIDEIRYRSQHLHAEYEFCFGLKGKAMFQTLSKKIELCEGEVVFFDSDEVHSINAEEGSFTGLFVQISNHFLREYIPEIHTRSYQSMNLTRAMESQENAVLFQKTLEMANVYFQQQVSYKLKTIAYVLELFALIQRKIPNVHLAQKDLDTRKKNAKRLSRITGYIDQNLDAKLGLSEIAENEGITPCHLSHLFSHNLGITFQDYVNNRRLERAVSLIQIPQKRITDIAYEAGFSDPKYMTNMFKKRFHCTPNEFRNQNIPVSVESSPLDRDILEHIFTDEEALKFLDSYSVTSK
;
A
#
# COMPACT_ATOMS: atom_id res chain seq x y z
N MET A 1 1.68 9.66 9.95
CA MET A 1 1.36 8.65 8.92
C MET A 1 2.26 7.47 9.21
N SER A 2 1.68 6.29 9.46
CA SER A 2 2.47 5.07 9.69
C SER A 2 2.99 4.57 8.35
N GLN A 3 4.16 3.99 8.35
CA GLN A 3 4.67 3.25 7.20
C GLN A 3 4.82 1.79 7.59
N GLU A 4 4.37 0.91 6.73
CA GLU A 4 4.42 -0.52 6.91
C GLU A 4 5.33 -1.13 5.85
N TYR A 5 6.22 -2.05 6.24
CA TYR A 5 6.83 -2.95 5.27
C TYR A 5 5.86 -4.09 5.02
N GLU A 6 5.19 -4.05 3.88
CA GLU A 6 4.20 -5.05 3.52
C GLU A 6 4.87 -6.27 2.88
N ILE A 7 4.57 -7.45 3.42
CA ILE A 7 4.96 -8.72 2.79
C ILE A 7 3.82 -9.15 1.89
N ILE A 8 4.03 -9.08 0.59
CA ILE A 8 3.02 -9.42 -0.40
C ILE A 8 2.84 -10.93 -0.52
N GLY A 9 1.62 -11.40 -0.29
CA GLY A 9 1.20 -12.76 -0.58
C GLY A 9 0.78 -12.93 -2.04
N TYR A 10 1.09 -14.10 -2.62
CA TYR A 10 0.75 -14.44 -4.01
C TYR A 10 -0.21 -15.63 -4.08
N PRO A 11 -1.51 -15.43 -3.84
CA PRO A 11 -2.45 -16.53 -3.65
C PRO A 11 -2.72 -17.34 -4.91
N LYS A 12 -2.62 -16.75 -6.11
CA LYS A 12 -3.03 -17.38 -7.38
C LYS A 12 -1.89 -17.63 -8.34
N LEU A 13 -0.94 -16.73 -8.42
CA LEU A 13 0.19 -16.78 -9.35
C LEU A 13 1.45 -16.31 -8.64
N ARG A 14 2.44 -17.20 -8.55
CA ARG A 14 3.73 -16.86 -7.93
C ARG A 14 4.32 -15.58 -8.52
N HIS A 15 4.73 -14.66 -7.66
CA HIS A 15 5.37 -13.38 -8.00
C HIS A 15 4.47 -12.30 -8.62
N VAL A 16 3.17 -12.57 -8.80
CA VAL A 16 2.22 -11.58 -9.32
C VAL A 16 0.96 -11.59 -8.47
N ARG A 17 0.55 -10.43 -7.98
CA ARG A 17 -0.72 -10.22 -7.30
C ARG A 17 -1.51 -9.16 -8.05
N ILE A 18 -2.79 -9.43 -8.30
CA ILE A 18 -3.73 -8.50 -8.91
C ILE A 18 -4.96 -8.46 -8.02
N PHE A 19 -5.40 -7.27 -7.67
CA PHE A 19 -6.56 -7.06 -6.81
C PHE A 19 -7.21 -5.72 -7.10
N ILE A 20 -8.48 -5.59 -6.78
CA ILE A 20 -9.21 -4.33 -6.75
C ILE A 20 -9.38 -3.95 -5.29
N ASP A 21 -9.16 -2.70 -4.98
CA ASP A 21 -9.27 -2.16 -3.63
C ASP A 21 -10.06 -0.85 -3.66
N GLU A 22 -11.03 -0.73 -2.77
CA GLU A 22 -11.75 0.51 -2.50
C GLU A 22 -11.13 1.18 -1.27
N ILE A 23 -10.43 2.28 -1.47
CA ILE A 23 -9.57 2.94 -0.49
C ILE A 23 -10.15 4.30 -0.14
N ARG A 24 -10.32 4.58 1.15
CA ARG A 24 -10.48 5.93 1.68
C ARG A 24 -9.14 6.50 2.09
N TYR A 25 -8.34 5.67 2.71
CA TYR A 25 -7.01 6.01 3.14
C TYR A 25 -6.16 4.76 3.35
N ARG A 26 -4.98 4.73 2.76
CA ARG A 26 -3.93 3.78 3.08
C ARG A 26 -2.69 4.53 3.59
N SER A 27 -2.23 4.14 4.76
CA SER A 27 -1.04 4.73 5.37
C SER A 27 0.22 4.51 4.52
N GLN A 28 1.26 5.24 4.84
CA GLN A 28 2.55 5.06 4.18
C GLN A 28 3.07 3.63 4.40
N HIS A 29 3.34 2.95 3.32
CA HIS A 29 3.87 1.59 3.28
C HIS A 29 4.91 1.47 2.17
N LEU A 30 5.66 0.39 2.21
CA LEU A 30 6.60 -0.01 1.16
C LEU A 30 6.61 -1.53 1.05
N HIS A 31 6.89 -2.01 -0.12
CA HIS A 31 7.05 -3.44 -0.41
C HIS A 31 8.10 -3.65 -1.51
N ALA A 32 8.63 -4.86 -1.63
CA ALA A 32 9.70 -5.18 -2.58
C ALA A 32 9.20 -5.35 -4.03
N GLU A 33 7.92 -5.18 -4.27
CA GLU A 33 7.27 -5.31 -5.57
C GLU A 33 7.27 -4.00 -6.32
N TYR A 34 7.32 -4.07 -7.64
CA TYR A 34 6.86 -3.00 -8.52
C TYR A 34 5.33 -2.96 -8.47
N GLU A 35 4.76 -1.77 -8.42
CA GLU A 35 3.32 -1.62 -8.35
C GLU A 35 2.79 -0.68 -9.43
N PHE A 36 1.69 -1.12 -10.07
CA PHE A 36 0.84 -0.27 -10.88
C PHE A 36 -0.50 -0.13 -10.19
N CYS A 37 -1.03 1.08 -10.18
CA CYS A 37 -2.41 1.34 -9.80
C CYS A 37 -3.15 2.00 -10.95
N PHE A 38 -4.21 1.37 -11.41
CA PHE A 38 -5.13 1.87 -12.43
C PHE A 38 -6.37 2.45 -11.74
N GLY A 39 -6.64 3.75 -11.93
CA GLY A 39 -7.81 4.41 -11.35
C GLY A 39 -9.10 3.95 -12.03
N LEU A 40 -9.94 3.21 -11.30
CA LEU A 40 -11.22 2.72 -11.81
C LEU A 40 -12.39 3.64 -11.46
N LYS A 41 -12.35 4.28 -10.29
CA LYS A 41 -13.42 5.18 -9.84
C LYS A 41 -12.87 6.18 -8.83
N GLY A 42 -13.30 7.43 -8.95
CA GLY A 42 -12.93 8.50 -8.03
C GLY A 42 -11.53 9.06 -8.28
N LYS A 43 -10.99 9.74 -7.28
CA LYS A 43 -9.71 10.44 -7.35
C LYS A 43 -8.92 10.23 -6.07
N ALA A 44 -7.63 9.97 -6.20
CA ALA A 44 -6.74 9.80 -5.06
C ALA A 44 -5.45 10.60 -5.21
N MET A 45 -4.91 11.00 -4.07
CA MET A 45 -3.58 11.56 -3.94
C MET A 45 -2.63 10.51 -3.38
N PHE A 46 -1.67 10.09 -4.16
CA PHE A 46 -0.55 9.27 -3.73
C PHE A 46 0.58 10.17 -3.24
N GLN A 47 1.11 9.87 -2.07
CA GLN A 47 2.20 10.63 -1.47
C GLN A 47 3.42 9.73 -1.32
N THR A 48 4.49 10.02 -2.05
CA THR A 48 5.82 9.42 -1.82
C THR A 48 6.64 10.30 -0.86
N LEU A 49 7.87 9.90 -0.54
CA LEU A 49 8.78 10.72 0.26
C LEU A 49 9.12 12.05 -0.41
N SER A 50 9.16 12.09 -1.75
CA SER A 50 9.67 13.22 -2.52
C SER A 50 8.59 14.04 -3.21
N LYS A 51 7.39 13.47 -3.45
CA LYS A 51 6.35 14.12 -4.25
C LYS A 51 4.95 13.60 -3.97
N LYS A 52 3.98 14.37 -4.45
CA LYS A 52 2.57 13.97 -4.55
C LYS A 52 2.26 13.63 -6.00
N ILE A 53 1.51 12.56 -6.20
CA ILE A 53 1.06 12.09 -7.50
C ILE A 53 -0.44 11.94 -7.44
N GLU A 54 -1.14 12.74 -8.23
CA GLU A 54 -2.58 12.64 -8.39
C GLU A 54 -2.91 11.53 -9.38
N LEU A 55 -3.94 10.75 -9.07
CA LEU A 55 -4.49 9.70 -9.93
C LEU A 55 -5.99 9.87 -10.04
N CYS A 56 -6.48 10.02 -11.27
CA CYS A 56 -7.88 10.07 -11.61
C CYS A 56 -8.35 8.77 -12.27
N GLU A 57 -9.64 8.64 -12.45
CA GLU A 57 -10.24 7.57 -13.25
C GLU A 57 -9.65 7.56 -14.67
N GLY A 58 -9.33 6.37 -15.20
CA GLY A 58 -8.71 6.20 -16.51
C GLY A 58 -7.20 6.45 -16.56
N GLU A 59 -6.58 6.84 -15.45
CA GLU A 59 -5.14 7.05 -15.36
C GLU A 59 -4.43 5.87 -14.68
N VAL A 60 -3.11 5.79 -14.89
CA VAL A 60 -2.26 4.78 -14.26
C VAL A 60 -1.04 5.42 -13.60
N VAL A 61 -0.76 5.03 -12.37
CA VAL A 61 0.47 5.35 -11.65
C VAL A 61 1.34 4.11 -11.52
N PHE A 62 2.65 4.34 -11.57
CA PHE A 62 3.67 3.33 -11.33
C PHE A 62 4.53 3.71 -10.13
N PHE A 63 4.83 2.71 -9.28
CA PHE A 63 5.77 2.80 -8.17
C PHE A 63 6.92 1.81 -8.36
N ASP A 64 8.14 2.29 -8.12
CA ASP A 64 9.33 1.46 -8.08
C ASP A 64 9.30 0.51 -6.88
N SER A 65 10.07 -0.55 -6.94
CA SER A 65 10.30 -1.45 -5.81
C SER A 65 10.91 -0.69 -4.63
N ASP A 66 10.48 -1.00 -3.41
CA ASP A 66 10.90 -0.33 -2.18
C ASP A 66 10.58 1.20 -2.14
N GLU A 67 9.69 1.69 -3.00
CA GLU A 67 9.23 3.08 -2.95
C GLU A 67 8.15 3.23 -1.89
N VAL A 68 8.39 4.15 -0.97
CA VAL A 68 7.43 4.48 0.08
C VAL A 68 6.29 5.31 -0.49
N HIS A 69 5.06 4.87 -0.28
CA HIS A 69 3.88 5.61 -0.72
C HIS A 69 2.68 5.44 0.22
N SER A 70 1.76 6.38 0.15
CA SER A 70 0.46 6.34 0.83
C SER A 70 -0.62 6.75 -0.15
N ILE A 71 -1.86 6.39 0.13
CA ILE A 71 -3.02 6.69 -0.70
C ILE A 71 -4.05 7.43 0.13
N ASN A 72 -4.57 8.54 -0.39
CA ASN A 72 -5.64 9.30 0.23
C ASN A 72 -6.68 9.67 -0.82
N ALA A 73 -7.89 9.15 -0.69
CA ALA A 73 -9.00 9.56 -1.54
C ALA A 73 -9.35 11.02 -1.26
N GLU A 74 -9.58 11.83 -2.28
CA GLU A 74 -9.91 13.25 -2.09
C GLU A 74 -11.34 13.46 -1.61
N GLU A 75 -12.27 12.66 -2.14
CA GLU A 75 -13.68 12.68 -1.76
C GLU A 75 -14.22 11.25 -1.66
N GLY A 76 -14.83 10.91 -0.53
CA GLY A 76 -15.44 9.59 -0.31
C GLY A 76 -14.44 8.44 -0.35
N SER A 77 -14.44 7.66 -1.43
CA SER A 77 -13.51 6.54 -1.67
C SER A 77 -12.96 6.58 -3.09
N PHE A 78 -11.79 5.99 -3.27
CA PHE A 78 -11.13 5.73 -4.54
C PHE A 78 -11.10 4.22 -4.78
N THR A 79 -11.48 3.77 -5.96
CA THR A 79 -11.35 2.37 -6.36
C THR A 79 -10.24 2.22 -7.40
N GLY A 80 -9.24 1.41 -7.08
CA GLY A 80 -8.10 1.12 -7.95
C GLY A 80 -7.94 -0.35 -8.25
N LEU A 81 -7.45 -0.67 -9.45
CA LEU A 81 -6.94 -1.98 -9.80
C LEU A 81 -5.42 -1.97 -9.63
N PHE A 82 -4.92 -2.80 -8.75
CA PHE A 82 -3.52 -2.90 -8.40
C PHE A 82 -2.88 -4.14 -9.04
N VAL A 83 -1.68 -3.95 -9.59
CA VAL A 83 -0.84 -5.02 -10.14
C VAL A 83 0.52 -4.94 -9.47
N GLN A 84 0.78 -5.87 -8.56
CA GLN A 84 2.05 -6.00 -7.83
C GLN A 84 2.88 -7.12 -8.42
N ILE A 85 4.14 -6.82 -8.74
CA ILE A 85 5.04 -7.71 -9.46
C ILE A 85 6.37 -7.80 -8.72
N SER A 86 6.70 -9.01 -8.25
CA SER A 86 7.97 -9.25 -7.56
C SER A 86 9.18 -8.97 -8.47
N ASN A 87 10.15 -8.28 -7.94
CA ASN A 87 11.42 -8.07 -8.64
C ASN A 87 12.16 -9.41 -8.91
N HIS A 88 11.87 -10.48 -8.14
CA HIS A 88 12.42 -11.81 -8.39
C HIS A 88 11.94 -12.43 -9.69
N PHE A 89 10.66 -12.24 -10.05
CA PHE A 89 10.13 -12.72 -11.32
C PHE A 89 10.88 -12.13 -12.51
N LEU A 90 11.10 -10.82 -12.46
CA LEU A 90 11.74 -10.13 -13.57
C LEU A 90 13.22 -10.43 -13.72
N ARG A 91 13.92 -10.80 -12.65
CA ARG A 91 15.33 -11.21 -12.72
C ARG A 91 15.58 -12.45 -13.54
N GLU A 92 14.58 -13.30 -13.71
CA GLU A 92 14.69 -14.49 -14.59
C GLU A 92 14.83 -14.07 -16.06
N TYR A 93 14.26 -12.91 -16.42
CA TYR A 93 14.27 -12.38 -17.80
C TYR A 93 15.22 -11.21 -17.99
N ILE A 94 15.39 -10.39 -16.98
CA ILE A 94 16.21 -9.16 -16.97
C ILE A 94 17.07 -9.18 -15.71
N PRO A 95 18.20 -9.92 -15.72
CA PRO A 95 19.04 -10.09 -14.53
C PRO A 95 19.49 -8.77 -13.89
N GLU A 96 19.69 -7.73 -14.69
CA GLU A 96 20.11 -6.40 -14.25
C GLU A 96 18.99 -5.52 -13.71
N ILE A 97 17.72 -5.95 -13.75
CA ILE A 97 16.58 -5.13 -13.30
C ILE A 97 16.75 -4.59 -11.87
N HIS A 98 17.35 -5.41 -10.99
CA HIS A 98 17.58 -5.03 -9.61
C HIS A 98 18.66 -3.97 -9.41
N THR A 99 19.45 -3.69 -10.45
CA THR A 99 20.46 -2.62 -10.43
C THR A 99 19.90 -1.28 -10.93
N ARG A 100 18.65 -1.24 -11.33
CA ARG A 100 17.97 -0.05 -11.81
C ARG A 100 16.98 0.46 -10.77
N SER A 101 16.86 1.77 -10.67
CA SER A 101 15.78 2.44 -9.95
C SER A 101 15.00 3.28 -10.94
N TYR A 102 13.71 3.06 -10.97
CA TYR A 102 12.77 3.73 -11.86
C TYR A 102 12.08 4.90 -11.13
N GLN A 103 11.75 5.93 -11.87
CA GLN A 103 11.02 7.04 -11.30
C GLN A 103 9.54 6.70 -11.11
N SER A 104 9.06 6.64 -9.86
CA SER A 104 7.61 6.52 -9.60
C SER A 104 6.86 7.74 -10.17
N MET A 105 5.81 7.54 -10.94
CA MET A 105 5.10 8.63 -11.61
C MET A 105 3.69 8.25 -12.09
N ASN A 106 2.88 9.27 -12.38
CA ASN A 106 1.68 9.08 -13.18
C ASN A 106 2.12 8.78 -14.63
N LEU A 107 1.98 7.52 -15.02
CA LEU A 107 2.47 7.01 -16.29
C LEU A 107 1.65 7.52 -17.47
N THR A 108 0.36 7.82 -17.26
CA THR A 108 -0.53 8.38 -18.28
C THR A 108 0.04 9.67 -18.87
N ARG A 109 0.74 10.48 -18.06
CA ARG A 109 1.35 11.74 -18.51
C ARG A 109 2.55 11.54 -19.46
N ALA A 110 3.10 10.32 -19.51
CA ALA A 110 4.20 9.96 -20.40
C ALA A 110 3.72 9.22 -21.67
N MET A 111 2.42 9.03 -21.83
CA MET A 111 1.79 8.30 -22.94
C MET A 111 0.89 9.20 -23.76
N GLU A 112 0.67 8.86 -25.03
CA GLU A 112 -0.40 9.40 -25.83
C GLU A 112 -1.76 8.85 -25.38
N SER A 113 -2.85 9.60 -25.57
CA SER A 113 -4.18 9.20 -25.11
C SER A 113 -4.61 7.82 -25.65
N GLN A 114 -4.29 7.54 -26.91
CA GLN A 114 -4.60 6.24 -27.53
C GLN A 114 -3.75 5.10 -26.91
N GLU A 115 -2.48 5.34 -26.60
CA GLU A 115 -1.59 4.36 -25.94
C GLU A 115 -2.10 4.05 -24.53
N ASN A 116 -2.52 5.07 -23.77
CA ASN A 116 -3.13 4.90 -22.45
C ASN A 116 -4.43 4.09 -22.52
N ALA A 117 -5.32 4.42 -23.45
CA ALA A 117 -6.58 3.71 -23.63
C ALA A 117 -6.36 2.21 -23.94
N VAL A 118 -5.42 1.89 -24.82
CA VAL A 118 -5.05 0.49 -25.14
C VAL A 118 -4.49 -0.23 -23.91
N LEU A 119 -3.60 0.42 -23.16
CA LEU A 119 -3.04 -0.15 -21.93
C LEU A 119 -4.16 -0.43 -20.92
N PHE A 120 -5.04 0.53 -20.70
CA PHE A 120 -6.13 0.42 -19.74
C PHE A 120 -7.09 -0.72 -20.11
N GLN A 121 -7.50 -0.80 -21.38
CA GLN A 121 -8.36 -1.88 -21.89
C GLN A 121 -7.72 -3.26 -21.71
N LYS A 122 -6.46 -3.42 -22.08
CA LYS A 122 -5.72 -4.67 -21.87
C LYS A 122 -5.62 -5.06 -20.40
N THR A 123 -5.49 -4.07 -19.52
CA THR A 123 -5.44 -4.31 -18.07
C THR A 123 -6.76 -4.87 -17.56
N LEU A 124 -7.88 -4.29 -17.97
CA LEU A 124 -9.22 -4.76 -17.58
C LEU A 124 -9.48 -6.19 -18.10
N GLU A 125 -9.12 -6.46 -19.35
CA GLU A 125 -9.24 -7.81 -19.95
C GLU A 125 -8.40 -8.84 -19.18
N MET A 126 -7.16 -8.49 -18.82
CA MET A 126 -6.28 -9.35 -18.05
C MET A 126 -6.81 -9.56 -16.61
N ALA A 127 -7.31 -8.50 -15.95
CA ALA A 127 -7.89 -8.60 -14.62
C ALA A 127 -9.10 -9.55 -14.62
N ASN A 128 -9.97 -9.44 -15.61
CA ASN A 128 -11.10 -10.35 -15.79
C ASN A 128 -10.64 -11.81 -15.92
N VAL A 129 -9.66 -12.07 -16.79
CA VAL A 129 -9.06 -13.41 -16.95
C VAL A 129 -8.44 -13.93 -15.64
N TYR A 130 -7.77 -13.06 -14.89
CA TYR A 130 -7.13 -13.40 -13.62
C TYR A 130 -8.15 -13.76 -12.53
N PHE A 131 -9.23 -12.99 -12.38
CA PHE A 131 -10.27 -13.27 -11.38
C PHE A 131 -11.13 -14.47 -11.74
N GLN A 132 -11.45 -14.68 -13.01
CA GLN A 132 -12.19 -15.86 -13.48
C GLN A 132 -11.38 -17.17 -13.40
N GLN A 133 -10.07 -17.09 -13.31
CA GLN A 133 -9.16 -18.26 -13.28
C GLN A 133 -9.40 -19.28 -14.41
N GLN A 134 -9.78 -18.80 -15.59
CA GLN A 134 -10.01 -19.66 -16.77
C GLN A 134 -8.74 -20.40 -17.19
N VAL A 135 -8.91 -21.42 -18.03
CA VAL A 135 -7.78 -22.17 -18.63
C VAL A 135 -6.78 -21.17 -19.23
N SER A 136 -5.50 -21.36 -18.94
CA SER A 136 -4.38 -20.50 -19.38
C SER A 136 -4.28 -19.11 -18.75
N TYR A 137 -5.09 -18.76 -17.72
CA TYR A 137 -5.02 -17.44 -17.09
C TYR A 137 -3.60 -17.07 -16.62
N LYS A 138 -2.84 -18.04 -16.10
CA LYS A 138 -1.46 -17.83 -15.65
C LYS A 138 -0.54 -17.35 -16.78
N LEU A 139 -0.64 -18.00 -17.95
CA LEU A 139 0.17 -17.65 -19.11
C LEU A 139 -0.21 -16.26 -19.66
N LYS A 140 -1.51 -15.96 -19.73
CA LYS A 140 -1.98 -14.64 -20.18
C LYS A 140 -1.53 -13.54 -19.23
N THR A 141 -1.62 -13.77 -17.91
CA THR A 141 -1.16 -12.80 -16.90
C THR A 141 0.35 -12.56 -16.98
N ILE A 142 1.16 -13.62 -17.17
CA ILE A 142 2.61 -13.50 -17.34
C ILE A 142 2.95 -12.69 -18.59
N ALA A 143 2.31 -12.99 -19.72
CA ALA A 143 2.53 -12.25 -20.97
C ALA A 143 2.21 -10.75 -20.80
N TYR A 144 1.09 -10.43 -20.14
CA TYR A 144 0.71 -9.06 -19.86
C TYR A 144 1.72 -8.34 -18.95
N VAL A 145 2.20 -9.00 -17.89
CA VAL A 145 3.21 -8.45 -16.99
C VAL A 145 4.51 -8.11 -17.74
N LEU A 146 4.93 -8.96 -18.66
CA LEU A 146 6.11 -8.68 -19.50
C LEU A 146 5.89 -7.49 -20.44
N GLU A 147 4.67 -7.34 -21.00
CA GLU A 147 4.30 -6.14 -21.78
C GLU A 147 4.35 -4.87 -20.94
N LEU A 148 3.85 -4.89 -19.69
CA LEU A 148 3.96 -3.76 -18.76
C LEU A 148 5.42 -3.35 -18.54
N PHE A 149 6.31 -4.32 -18.33
CA PHE A 149 7.71 -4.02 -18.11
C PHE A 149 8.43 -3.50 -19.37
N ALA A 150 8.08 -3.99 -20.53
CA ALA A 150 8.56 -3.42 -21.78
C ALA A 150 8.14 -1.94 -21.95
N LEU A 151 6.94 -1.59 -21.48
CA LEU A 151 6.47 -0.20 -21.44
C LEU A 151 7.28 0.65 -20.44
N ILE A 152 7.51 0.15 -19.20
CA ILE A 152 8.34 0.85 -18.20
C ILE A 152 9.72 1.17 -18.75
N GLN A 153 10.41 0.18 -19.29
CA GLN A 153 11.77 0.37 -19.83
C GLN A 153 11.82 1.43 -20.92
N ARG A 154 10.76 1.58 -21.70
CA ARG A 154 10.65 2.56 -22.78
C ARG A 154 10.26 3.96 -22.31
N LYS A 155 9.39 4.07 -21.32
CA LYS A 155 8.70 5.32 -20.94
C LYS A 155 9.20 5.95 -19.65
N ILE A 156 9.77 5.16 -18.73
CA ILE A 156 10.11 5.66 -17.40
C ILE A 156 11.61 5.92 -17.28
N PRO A 157 12.01 7.13 -16.88
CA PRO A 157 13.40 7.43 -16.56
C PRO A 157 13.90 6.49 -15.45
N ASN A 158 15.13 6.00 -15.63
CA ASN A 158 15.77 5.15 -14.64
C ASN A 158 17.27 5.45 -14.51
N VAL A 159 17.83 5.07 -13.36
CA VAL A 159 19.25 5.21 -13.05
C VAL A 159 19.84 3.87 -12.61
N HIS A 160 21.09 3.62 -12.95
CA HIS A 160 21.83 2.49 -12.40
C HIS A 160 22.26 2.78 -10.96
N LEU A 161 22.01 1.84 -10.06
CA LEU A 161 22.44 1.89 -8.66
C LEU A 161 23.81 1.22 -8.52
N ALA A 162 24.70 1.85 -7.76
CA ALA A 162 25.96 1.22 -7.39
C ALA A 162 25.71 0.01 -6.45
N GLN A 163 26.56 -1.02 -6.51
CA GLN A 163 26.42 -2.23 -5.69
C GLN A 163 26.29 -1.91 -4.18
N LYS A 164 27.07 -0.94 -3.70
CA LYS A 164 27.00 -0.47 -2.30
C LYS A 164 25.63 0.05 -1.90
N ASP A 165 24.94 0.76 -2.80
CA ASP A 165 23.60 1.32 -2.53
C ASP A 165 22.56 0.21 -2.50
N LEU A 166 22.69 -0.79 -3.38
CA LEU A 166 21.85 -1.98 -3.40
C LEU A 166 21.96 -2.79 -2.09
N ASP A 167 23.19 -3.02 -1.62
CA ASP A 167 23.41 -3.78 -0.38
C ASP A 167 22.89 -3.01 0.83
N THR A 168 23.03 -1.68 0.82
CA THR A 168 22.49 -0.80 1.86
C THR A 168 20.96 -0.83 1.88
N ARG A 169 20.31 -0.70 0.71
CA ARG A 169 18.83 -0.81 0.59
C ARG A 169 18.31 -2.13 1.13
N LYS A 170 18.90 -3.26 0.70
CA LYS A 170 18.52 -4.60 1.17
C LYS A 170 18.66 -4.76 2.68
N LYS A 171 19.77 -4.27 3.25
CA LYS A 171 20.02 -4.31 4.69
C LYS A 171 19.01 -3.50 5.47
N ASN A 172 18.72 -2.28 4.99
CA ASN A 172 17.74 -1.38 5.61
C ASN A 172 16.32 -1.95 5.53
N ALA A 173 15.89 -2.47 4.38
CA ALA A 173 14.58 -3.08 4.20
C ALA A 173 14.36 -4.27 5.15
N LYS A 174 15.34 -5.20 5.24
CA LYS A 174 15.28 -6.34 6.19
C LYS A 174 15.22 -5.87 7.64
N ARG A 175 15.99 -4.86 8.00
CA ARG A 175 15.99 -4.30 9.35
C ARG A 175 14.65 -3.65 9.68
N LEU A 176 14.13 -2.81 8.78
CA LEU A 176 12.81 -2.19 8.94
C LEU A 176 11.71 -3.23 9.11
N SER A 177 11.68 -4.27 8.27
CA SER A 177 10.70 -5.36 8.38
C SER A 177 10.72 -6.03 9.76
N ARG A 178 11.90 -6.28 10.35
CA ARG A 178 11.98 -6.83 11.72
C ARG A 178 11.48 -5.85 12.78
N ILE A 179 11.88 -4.59 12.67
CA ILE A 179 11.50 -3.54 13.65
C ILE A 179 10.00 -3.29 13.60
N THR A 180 9.43 -3.13 12.42
CA THR A 180 8.00 -2.88 12.27
C THR A 180 7.17 -4.07 12.73
N GLY A 181 7.59 -5.30 12.41
CA GLY A 181 6.96 -6.52 12.93
C GLY A 181 7.03 -6.63 14.46
N TYR A 182 8.15 -6.22 15.08
CA TYR A 182 8.25 -6.17 16.53
C TYR A 182 7.32 -5.11 17.14
N ILE A 183 7.25 -3.92 16.55
CA ILE A 183 6.34 -2.85 17.00
C ILE A 183 4.90 -3.34 16.95
N ASP A 184 4.47 -3.96 15.86
CA ASP A 184 3.09 -4.41 15.66
C ASP A 184 2.66 -5.49 16.66
N GLN A 185 3.59 -6.35 17.06
CA GLN A 185 3.34 -7.37 18.08
C GLN A 185 3.32 -6.83 19.51
N ASN A 186 3.82 -5.59 19.73
CA ASN A 186 4.01 -5.01 21.07
C ASN A 186 3.38 -3.61 21.21
N LEU A 187 2.33 -3.30 20.45
CA LEU A 187 1.71 -1.95 20.43
C LEU A 187 1.16 -1.52 21.78
N ASP A 188 0.71 -2.47 22.62
CA ASP A 188 0.19 -2.24 23.97
C ASP A 188 1.29 -1.97 25.00
N ALA A 189 2.54 -2.33 24.68
CA ALA A 189 3.69 -2.10 25.56
C ALA A 189 4.28 -0.69 25.39
N LYS A 190 5.15 -0.32 26.33
CA LYS A 190 5.99 0.88 26.18
C LYS A 190 7.09 0.61 25.17
N LEU A 191 6.99 1.19 23.99
CA LEU A 191 7.97 1.09 22.91
C LEU A 191 8.92 2.28 22.94
N GLY A 192 10.19 2.03 23.26
CA GLY A 192 11.26 3.03 23.33
C GLY A 192 12.21 2.94 22.14
N LEU A 193 12.53 4.08 21.52
CA LEU A 193 13.52 4.14 20.42
C LEU A 193 14.86 3.53 20.83
N SER A 194 15.33 3.81 22.06
CA SER A 194 16.62 3.32 22.55
C SER A 194 16.64 1.82 22.73
N GLU A 195 15.57 1.23 23.28
CA GLU A 195 15.42 -0.19 23.48
C GLU A 195 15.45 -0.96 22.14
N ILE A 196 14.69 -0.48 21.17
CA ILE A 196 14.65 -1.11 19.84
C ILE A 196 15.99 -0.95 19.12
N ALA A 197 16.66 0.19 19.27
CA ALA A 197 17.98 0.40 18.70
C ALA A 197 19.00 -0.57 19.28
N GLU A 198 18.99 -0.81 20.60
CA GLU A 198 19.83 -1.76 21.28
C GLU A 198 19.59 -3.20 20.79
N ASN A 199 18.33 -3.61 20.69
CA ASN A 199 17.93 -4.93 20.17
C ASN A 199 18.40 -5.17 18.73
N GLU A 200 18.47 -4.11 17.90
CA GLU A 200 18.97 -4.17 16.52
C GLU A 200 20.47 -3.93 16.38
N GLY A 201 21.20 -3.73 17.48
CA GLY A 201 22.63 -3.47 17.48
C GLY A 201 23.03 -2.18 16.76
N ILE A 202 22.22 -1.13 16.88
CA ILE A 202 22.46 0.19 16.29
C ILE A 202 22.25 1.31 17.31
N THR A 203 22.72 2.51 17.00
CA THR A 203 22.48 3.65 17.87
C THR A 203 21.04 4.18 17.71
N PRO A 204 20.46 4.83 18.75
CA PRO A 204 19.16 5.51 18.64
C PRO A 204 19.12 6.55 17.51
N CYS A 205 20.22 7.26 17.29
CA CYS A 205 20.34 8.21 16.18
C CYS A 205 20.25 7.51 14.83
N HIS A 206 20.91 6.36 14.66
CA HIS A 206 20.81 5.57 13.42
C HIS A 206 19.39 5.05 13.21
N LEU A 207 18.71 4.56 14.26
CA LEU A 207 17.32 4.12 14.17
C LEU A 207 16.39 5.29 13.80
N SER A 208 16.53 6.45 14.44
CA SER A 208 15.78 7.65 14.10
C SER A 208 15.97 8.06 12.64
N HIS A 209 17.23 8.02 12.17
CA HIS A 209 17.56 8.32 10.77
C HIS A 209 17.00 7.26 9.80
N LEU A 210 17.01 5.98 10.20
CA LEU A 210 16.42 4.89 9.42
C LEU A 210 14.92 5.14 9.19
N PHE A 211 14.17 5.53 10.23
CA PHE A 211 12.76 5.86 10.11
C PHE A 211 12.56 7.11 9.25
N SER A 212 13.23 8.22 9.55
CA SER A 212 13.03 9.46 8.81
C SER A 212 13.46 9.37 7.33
N HIS A 213 14.54 8.65 7.04
CA HIS A 213 15.06 8.51 5.68
C HIS A 213 14.27 7.49 4.84
N ASN A 214 13.96 6.31 5.39
CA ASN A 214 13.29 5.26 4.62
C ASN A 214 11.77 5.34 4.74
N LEU A 215 11.25 5.90 5.84
CA LEU A 215 9.84 5.99 6.10
C LEU A 215 9.29 7.43 6.13
N GLY A 216 10.13 8.46 6.07
CA GLY A 216 9.72 9.87 6.04
C GLY A 216 9.02 10.38 7.29
N ILE A 217 8.99 9.59 8.37
CA ILE A 217 8.34 9.94 9.64
C ILE A 217 9.24 9.60 10.82
N THR A 218 8.91 10.14 11.99
CA THR A 218 9.62 9.77 13.21
C THR A 218 9.20 8.39 13.70
N PHE A 219 10.06 7.71 14.45
CA PHE A 219 9.70 6.47 15.13
C PHE A 219 8.44 6.60 15.99
N GLN A 220 8.30 7.72 16.73
CA GLN A 220 7.15 7.95 17.59
C GLN A 220 5.86 8.13 16.78
N ASP A 221 5.92 8.81 15.63
CA ASP A 221 4.78 8.94 14.74
C ASP A 221 4.37 7.58 14.16
N TYR A 222 5.35 6.73 13.80
CA TYR A 222 5.09 5.36 13.37
C TYR A 222 4.29 4.61 14.44
N VAL A 223 4.80 4.50 15.66
CA VAL A 223 4.13 3.80 16.76
C VAL A 223 2.73 4.34 17.02
N ASN A 224 2.59 5.66 17.08
CA ASN A 224 1.29 6.29 17.35
C ASN A 224 0.27 6.03 16.23
N ASN A 225 0.71 5.98 15.01
CA ASN A 225 -0.17 5.70 13.87
C ASN A 225 -0.62 4.23 13.85
N ARG A 226 0.28 3.28 14.14
CA ARG A 226 -0.09 1.87 14.29
C ARG A 226 -1.10 1.65 15.42
N ARG A 227 -0.92 2.38 16.54
CA ARG A 227 -1.90 2.38 17.63
C ARG A 227 -3.24 2.96 17.20
N LEU A 228 -3.23 4.03 16.39
CA LEU A 228 -4.46 4.63 15.87
C LEU A 228 -5.21 3.67 14.95
N GLU A 229 -4.51 2.95 14.08
CA GLU A 229 -5.09 1.92 13.22
C GLU A 229 -5.72 0.80 14.05
N ARG A 230 -5.01 0.31 15.08
CA ARG A 230 -5.57 -0.66 16.04
C ARG A 230 -6.80 -0.10 16.77
N ALA A 231 -6.81 1.18 17.14
CA ALA A 231 -7.98 1.80 17.76
C ALA A 231 -9.17 1.89 16.81
N VAL A 232 -8.93 2.18 15.51
CA VAL A 232 -9.98 2.21 14.48
C VAL A 232 -10.67 0.85 14.39
N SER A 233 -9.95 -0.26 14.43
CA SER A 233 -10.54 -1.58 14.42
C SER A 233 -11.32 -1.89 15.70
N LEU A 234 -10.75 -1.58 16.84
CA LEU A 234 -11.42 -1.82 18.13
C LEU A 234 -12.70 -0.98 18.31
N ILE A 235 -12.82 0.15 17.63
CA ILE A 235 -13.97 1.07 17.75
C ILE A 235 -15.25 0.44 17.19
N GLN A 236 -15.15 -0.53 16.31
CA GLN A 236 -16.27 -1.25 15.72
C GLN A 236 -16.89 -2.27 16.68
N ILE A 237 -16.19 -2.61 17.76
CA ILE A 237 -16.75 -3.52 18.78
C ILE A 237 -17.86 -2.79 19.52
N PRO A 238 -19.14 -3.27 19.42
CA PRO A 238 -20.27 -2.65 20.09
C PRO A 238 -20.03 -2.57 21.60
N GLN A 239 -20.46 -1.48 22.23
CA GLN A 239 -20.44 -1.26 23.69
C GLN A 239 -19.04 -1.14 24.34
N LYS A 240 -17.94 -1.31 23.62
CA LYS A 240 -16.61 -1.08 24.17
C LYS A 240 -16.39 0.43 24.41
N ARG A 241 -15.95 0.81 25.61
CA ARG A 241 -15.73 2.22 25.95
C ARG A 241 -14.54 2.78 25.15
N ILE A 242 -14.64 4.02 24.70
CA ILE A 242 -13.56 4.68 23.96
C ILE A 242 -12.24 4.75 24.76
N THR A 243 -12.37 4.90 26.10
CA THR A 243 -11.20 4.87 27.00
C THR A 243 -10.51 3.52 27.01
N ASP A 244 -11.30 2.42 27.02
CA ASP A 244 -10.76 1.06 27.03
C ASP A 244 -10.09 0.74 25.71
N ILE A 245 -10.70 1.19 24.59
CA ILE A 245 -10.10 1.10 23.25
C ILE A 245 -8.75 1.82 23.22
N ALA A 246 -8.64 3.02 23.78
CA ALA A 246 -7.41 3.76 23.79
C ALA A 246 -6.27 2.99 24.49
N TYR A 247 -6.55 2.46 25.67
CA TYR A 247 -5.54 1.68 26.41
C TYR A 247 -5.19 0.37 25.72
N GLU A 248 -6.17 -0.36 25.19
CA GLU A 248 -5.94 -1.61 24.47
C GLU A 248 -5.18 -1.40 23.16
N ALA A 249 -5.40 -0.27 22.51
CA ALA A 249 -4.62 0.13 21.34
C ALA A 249 -3.19 0.58 21.69
N GLY A 250 -2.86 0.73 22.98
CA GLY A 250 -1.54 1.10 23.49
C GLY A 250 -1.33 2.58 23.74
N PHE A 251 -2.38 3.41 23.73
CA PHE A 251 -2.27 4.81 24.11
C PHE A 251 -2.21 4.96 25.64
N SER A 252 -1.30 5.77 26.13
CA SER A 252 -1.23 6.12 27.56
C SER A 252 -2.29 7.15 27.99
N ASP A 253 -2.86 7.89 27.04
CA ASP A 253 -3.89 8.90 27.28
C ASP A 253 -4.97 8.85 26.18
N PRO A 254 -6.24 8.54 26.53
CA PRO A 254 -7.37 8.54 25.61
C PRO A 254 -7.60 9.88 24.90
N LYS A 255 -7.23 10.99 25.54
CA LYS A 255 -7.32 12.33 24.96
C LYS A 255 -6.39 12.48 23.76
N TYR A 256 -5.19 11.89 23.86
CA TYR A 256 -4.24 11.90 22.75
C TYR A 256 -4.78 11.12 21.55
N MET A 257 -5.33 9.92 21.75
CA MET A 257 -6.02 9.15 20.71
C MET A 257 -7.15 9.97 20.08
N THR A 258 -8.01 10.60 20.89
CA THR A 258 -9.13 11.44 20.39
C THR A 258 -8.63 12.59 19.51
N ASN A 259 -7.54 13.24 19.88
CA ASN A 259 -6.95 14.31 19.08
C ASN A 259 -6.40 13.80 17.74
N MET A 260 -5.79 12.61 17.75
CA MET A 260 -5.33 11.98 16.52
C MET A 260 -6.51 11.61 15.60
N PHE A 261 -7.61 11.08 16.14
CA PHE A 261 -8.85 10.83 15.40
C PHE A 261 -9.37 12.09 14.70
N LYS A 262 -9.51 13.18 15.47
CA LYS A 262 -9.96 14.48 14.92
C LYS A 262 -9.04 15.00 13.81
N LYS A 263 -7.73 14.90 14.02
CA LYS A 263 -6.74 15.33 13.01
C LYS A 263 -6.82 14.48 11.75
N ARG A 264 -7.13 13.19 11.88
CA ARG A 264 -7.05 12.22 10.79
C ARG A 264 -8.38 12.06 10.05
N PHE A 265 -9.48 11.94 10.79
CA PHE A 265 -10.80 11.60 10.28
C PHE A 265 -11.79 12.76 10.38
N HIS A 266 -11.36 13.93 10.87
CA HIS A 266 -12.18 15.12 11.07
C HIS A 266 -13.40 14.91 11.99
N CYS A 267 -13.42 13.83 12.77
CA CYS A 267 -14.48 13.46 13.70
C CYS A 267 -13.90 12.85 14.99
N THR A 268 -14.73 12.75 16.02
CA THR A 268 -14.36 12.04 17.25
C THR A 268 -14.50 10.52 17.08
N PRO A 269 -13.86 9.69 17.94
CA PRO A 269 -14.06 8.24 17.94
C PRO A 269 -15.52 7.81 18.05
N ASN A 270 -16.34 8.51 18.83
CA ASN A 270 -17.77 8.22 18.96
C ASN A 270 -18.56 8.55 17.67
N GLU A 271 -18.27 9.69 17.06
CA GLU A 271 -18.89 10.07 15.78
C GLU A 271 -18.50 9.08 14.68
N PHE A 272 -17.24 8.65 14.65
CA PHE A 272 -16.76 7.64 13.72
C PHE A 272 -17.50 6.31 13.88
N ARG A 273 -17.69 5.82 15.12
CA ARG A 273 -18.50 4.63 15.43
C ARG A 273 -19.94 4.75 14.93
N ASN A 274 -20.56 5.92 15.12
CA ASN A 274 -21.96 6.15 14.77
C ASN A 274 -22.21 6.33 13.27
N GLN A 275 -21.17 6.55 12.46
CA GLN A 275 -21.28 6.68 11.01
C GLN A 275 -21.58 5.33 10.32
N ASN A 276 -21.74 4.23 11.07
CA ASN A 276 -22.08 2.89 10.56
C ASN A 276 -21.30 2.51 9.30
N ILE A 277 -19.99 2.71 9.32
CA ILE A 277 -19.11 2.26 8.23
C ILE A 277 -19.10 0.73 8.28
N PRO A 278 -19.61 0.01 7.27
CA PRO A 278 -19.69 -1.44 7.30
C PRO A 278 -18.26 -2.03 7.38
N VAL A 279 -18.07 -2.93 8.32
CA VAL A 279 -16.87 -3.75 8.44
C VAL A 279 -17.28 -5.20 8.26
N SER A 280 -16.73 -5.89 7.29
CA SER A 280 -16.89 -7.32 7.13
C SER A 280 -16.13 -8.07 8.22
N VAL A 281 -16.81 -8.96 8.95
CA VAL A 281 -16.34 -9.63 10.19
C VAL A 281 -15.57 -10.93 9.89
N GLU A 282 -14.92 -11.08 8.77
CA GLU A 282 -14.11 -12.29 8.51
C GLU A 282 -12.71 -11.95 7.98
N SER A 283 -11.74 -12.13 8.83
CA SER A 283 -10.33 -12.46 8.61
C SER A 283 -9.28 -11.47 9.10
N SER A 284 -8.48 -11.96 10.04
CA SER A 284 -7.12 -11.52 10.46
C SER A 284 -6.99 -10.22 11.28
N PRO A 285 -6.13 -10.19 12.30
CA PRO A 285 -6.22 -9.23 13.41
C PRO A 285 -5.55 -7.87 13.21
N LEU A 286 -5.50 -7.34 11.97
CA LEU A 286 -4.98 -6.00 11.68
C LEU A 286 -5.89 -5.32 10.66
N ASP A 287 -6.92 -4.63 11.18
CA ASP A 287 -8.07 -4.13 10.44
C ASP A 287 -7.74 -3.00 9.46
N ARG A 288 -7.47 -3.38 8.24
CA ARG A 288 -7.46 -2.52 7.05
C ARG A 288 -8.89 -2.19 6.62
N ASP A 289 -9.86 -3.04 6.92
CA ASP A 289 -11.22 -3.10 6.35
C ASP A 289 -12.12 -1.86 6.53
N ILE A 290 -11.74 -0.89 7.37
CA ILE A 290 -12.51 0.35 7.55
C ILE A 290 -12.07 1.45 6.57
N LEU A 291 -10.82 1.43 6.19
CA LEU A 291 -10.20 2.45 5.35
C LEU A 291 -9.90 1.95 3.94
N GLU A 292 -9.87 0.65 3.76
CA GLU A 292 -9.67 -0.05 2.50
C GLU A 292 -10.50 -1.35 2.50
N HIS A 293 -11.05 -1.71 1.35
CA HIS A 293 -11.79 -2.94 1.12
C HIS A 293 -11.26 -3.63 -0.13
N ILE A 294 -10.44 -4.66 0.08
CA ILE A 294 -9.95 -5.51 -1.01
C ILE A 294 -11.09 -6.41 -1.46
N PHE A 295 -11.46 -6.29 -2.72
CA PHE A 295 -12.55 -7.06 -3.31
C PHE A 295 -12.21 -8.55 -3.37
N THR A 296 -13.19 -9.38 -3.04
CA THR A 296 -13.17 -10.80 -3.40
C THR A 296 -13.19 -10.95 -4.93
N ASP A 297 -12.86 -12.13 -5.45
CA ASP A 297 -12.92 -12.38 -6.89
C ASP A 297 -14.31 -12.12 -7.48
N GLU A 298 -15.35 -12.47 -6.73
CA GLU A 298 -16.75 -12.28 -7.13
C GLU A 298 -17.13 -10.80 -7.19
N GLU A 299 -16.73 -10.02 -6.18
CA GLU A 299 -16.94 -8.56 -6.16
C GLU A 299 -16.16 -7.87 -7.27
N ALA A 300 -14.90 -8.28 -7.48
CA ALA A 300 -14.07 -7.77 -8.55
C ALA A 300 -14.68 -8.00 -9.94
N LEU A 301 -15.18 -9.21 -10.21
CA LEU A 301 -15.85 -9.53 -11.47
C LEU A 301 -17.14 -8.73 -11.66
N LYS A 302 -17.99 -8.63 -10.63
CA LYS A 302 -19.21 -7.80 -10.68
C LYS A 302 -18.89 -6.33 -10.96
N PHE A 303 -17.83 -5.82 -10.33
CA PHE A 303 -17.40 -4.44 -10.54
C PHE A 303 -16.91 -4.22 -11.98
N LEU A 304 -16.05 -5.10 -12.50
CA LEU A 304 -15.53 -5.00 -13.86
C LEU A 304 -16.63 -5.12 -14.93
N ASP A 305 -17.63 -5.98 -14.72
CA ASP A 305 -18.79 -6.10 -15.62
C ASP A 305 -19.57 -4.79 -15.67
N SER A 306 -19.82 -4.15 -14.52
CA SER A 306 -20.51 -2.86 -14.44
C SER A 306 -19.69 -1.73 -15.06
N TYR A 307 -18.37 -1.74 -14.85
CA TYR A 307 -17.45 -0.73 -15.37
C TYR A 307 -17.39 -0.74 -16.90
N SER A 308 -17.36 -1.94 -17.51
CA SER A 308 -17.32 -2.10 -18.97
C SER A 308 -18.58 -1.60 -19.69
N VAL A 309 -19.73 -1.52 -18.99
CA VAL A 309 -21.00 -1.00 -19.54
C VAL A 309 -21.06 0.53 -19.53
N THR A 310 -20.43 1.18 -18.53
CA THR A 310 -20.44 2.64 -18.37
C THR A 310 -19.39 3.36 -19.20
N SER A 311 -18.37 2.63 -19.69
CA SER A 311 -17.24 3.19 -20.46
C SER A 311 -17.46 3.13 -21.99
N LYS A 312 -18.67 2.78 -22.45
CA LYS A 312 -19.13 2.85 -23.84
C LYS A 312 -19.99 4.09 -24.06
#